data_d59dc15c238f994a8e127595958d7410
#
_entry.id   d59dc15c238f994a8e127595958d7410
#
_cell.length_a   1.000
_cell.length_b   1.000
_cell.length_c   1.000
_cell.angle_alpha   90.00
_cell.angle_beta   90.00
_cell.angle_gamma   90.00
#
_symmetry.space_group_name_H-M   'P 1'
#
loop_
_entity.id
_entity.type
_entity.pdbx_description
1 polymer ?
#
loop_
_entity_poly.entity_id
_entity_poly.type
_entity_poly.pdbx_seq_one_letter_code
_entity_poly.pdbx_strand_id
1 'polypeptide(L)'
;MPAGYVIAQLKVTNPENYKEYVEKVTPLVKKFGGKFLVRAGEFQIFDGETRFPRIIILKFPTYEKALEWYNSEEYKPIKQIRLDNSEGTNSVIKGI
;
A
#
# COMPACT_ATOMS: atom_id res chain seq x y z
N MET A 1 22.11 3.67 0.38
CA MET A 1 21.10 3.12 -0.53
C MET A 1 19.78 3.83 -0.32
N PRO A 2 19.15 4.38 -1.35
CA PRO A 2 17.87 5.04 -1.20
C PRO A 2 16.78 4.05 -0.78
N ALA A 3 15.93 4.48 0.12
CA ALA A 3 14.77 3.70 0.50
C ALA A 3 13.77 3.60 -0.65
N GLY A 4 12.90 2.60 -0.59
CA GLY A 4 11.77 2.49 -1.48
C GLY A 4 10.49 2.80 -0.73
N TYR A 5 9.58 3.49 -1.39
CA TYR A 5 8.28 3.82 -0.79
C TYR A 5 7.16 3.27 -1.66
N VAL A 6 6.14 2.79 -0.99
CA VAL A 6 4.90 2.41 -1.67
C VAL A 6 3.83 3.40 -1.25
N ILE A 7 3.18 4.01 -2.23
CA ILE A 7 2.13 4.98 -1.96
C ILE A 7 0.83 4.44 -2.56
N ALA A 8 -0.14 4.19 -1.70
CA ALA A 8 -1.46 3.74 -2.13
C ALA A 8 -2.47 4.85 -1.83
N GLN A 9 -3.26 5.19 -2.85
CA GLN A 9 -4.38 6.11 -2.70
C GLN A 9 -5.61 5.35 -3.17
N LEU A 10 -6.50 5.03 -2.24
CA LEU A 10 -7.57 4.08 -2.47
C LEU A 10 -8.92 4.60 -2.01
N LYS A 11 -9.96 4.02 -2.61
CA LYS A 11 -11.33 4.08 -2.13
C LYS A 11 -11.77 2.63 -1.93
N VAL A 12 -12.05 2.25 -0.70
CA VAL A 12 -12.51 0.89 -0.40
C VAL A 12 -13.97 0.77 -0.82
N THR A 13 -14.27 -0.18 -1.70
CA THR A 13 -15.62 -0.39 -2.23
C THR A 13 -16.39 -1.44 -1.45
N ASN A 14 -15.68 -2.37 -0.79
CA ASN A 14 -16.29 -3.38 0.06
C ASN A 14 -15.48 -3.52 1.35
N PRO A 15 -15.83 -2.76 2.41
CA PRO A 15 -15.08 -2.77 3.66
C PRO A 15 -15.00 -4.15 4.33
N GLU A 16 -16.03 -4.94 4.25
CA GLU A 16 -16.06 -6.28 4.85
C GLU A 16 -14.97 -7.17 4.27
N ASN A 17 -14.93 -7.27 2.95
CA ASN A 17 -13.94 -8.12 2.28
C ASN A 17 -12.54 -7.52 2.33
N TYR A 18 -12.43 -6.20 2.41
CA TYR A 18 -11.14 -5.53 2.47
C TYR A 18 -10.38 -5.85 3.77
N LYS A 19 -11.09 -6.19 4.84
CA LYS A 19 -10.46 -6.56 6.11
C LYS A 19 -9.49 -7.73 5.97
N GLU A 20 -9.82 -8.69 5.14
CA GLU A 20 -8.94 -9.84 4.88
C GLU A 20 -7.61 -9.36 4.28
N TYR A 21 -7.67 -8.38 3.37
CA TYR A 21 -6.46 -7.80 2.78
C TYR A 21 -5.56 -7.21 3.87
N VAL A 22 -6.14 -6.40 4.76
CA VAL A 22 -5.39 -5.75 5.84
C VAL A 22 -4.69 -6.79 6.73
N GLU A 23 -5.40 -7.86 7.08
CA GLU A 23 -4.85 -8.90 7.93
C GLU A 23 -3.69 -9.65 7.27
N LYS A 24 -3.81 -9.93 5.97
CA LYS A 24 -2.81 -10.73 5.24
C LYS A 24 -1.61 -9.92 4.79
N VAL A 25 -1.81 -8.66 4.41
CA VAL A 25 -0.71 -7.83 3.91
C VAL A 25 0.26 -7.41 5.01
N THR A 26 -0.24 -7.21 6.22
CA THR A 26 0.58 -6.68 7.32
C THR A 26 1.80 -7.55 7.62
N PRO A 27 1.65 -8.87 7.87
CA PRO A 27 2.83 -9.69 8.12
C PRO A 27 3.74 -9.84 6.90
N LEU A 28 3.18 -9.79 5.69
CA LEU A 28 3.98 -9.93 4.49
C LEU A 28 4.88 -8.71 4.27
N VAL A 29 4.37 -7.51 4.52
CA VAL A 29 5.17 -6.28 4.45
C VAL A 29 6.36 -6.39 5.39
N LYS A 30 6.13 -6.83 6.63
CA LYS A 30 7.19 -7.02 7.61
C LYS A 30 8.22 -8.05 7.17
N LYS A 31 7.77 -9.14 6.57
CA LYS A 31 8.65 -10.19 6.08
C LYS A 31 9.68 -9.66 5.07
N PHE A 32 9.30 -8.70 4.24
CA PHE A 32 10.18 -8.10 3.25
C PHE A 32 10.93 -6.87 3.77
N GLY A 33 10.87 -6.63 5.08
CA GLY A 33 11.59 -5.53 5.71
C GLY A 33 10.89 -4.19 5.63
N GLY A 34 9.64 -4.18 5.20
CA GLY A 34 8.86 -2.95 5.10
C GLY A 34 8.19 -2.56 6.40
N LYS A 35 7.77 -1.32 6.48
CA LYS A 35 6.99 -0.83 7.60
C LYS A 35 5.99 0.21 7.13
N PHE A 36 4.88 0.30 7.87
CA PHE A 36 3.85 1.30 7.60
C PHE A 36 4.26 2.63 8.21
N LEU A 37 4.34 3.67 7.39
CA LEU A 37 4.57 5.03 7.87
C LEU A 37 3.25 5.78 8.02
N VAL A 38 2.32 5.54 7.09
CA VAL A 38 0.98 6.11 7.11
C VAL A 38 0.02 4.98 6.77
N ARG A 39 -1.05 4.87 7.53
CA ARG A 39 -2.03 3.81 7.29
C ARG A 39 -3.43 4.37 7.50
N ALA A 40 -3.94 5.02 6.45
CA ALA A 40 -5.27 5.61 6.43
C ALA A 40 -5.50 6.61 7.56
N GLY A 41 -4.47 7.42 7.85
CA GLY A 41 -4.57 8.44 8.88
C GLY A 41 -5.44 9.61 8.46
N GLU A 42 -5.76 10.45 9.43
CA GLU A 42 -6.49 11.68 9.18
C GLU A 42 -5.66 12.62 8.31
N PHE A 43 -6.30 13.28 7.36
CA PHE A 43 -5.61 14.24 6.52
C PHE A 43 -6.57 15.33 6.04
N GLN A 44 -6.00 16.44 5.56
CA GLN A 44 -6.76 17.54 5.01
C GLN A 44 -6.25 17.87 3.61
N ILE A 45 -7.17 18.18 2.71
CA ILE A 45 -6.83 18.61 1.36
C ILE A 45 -6.94 20.12 1.31
N PHE A 46 -5.86 20.80 0.95
CA PHE A 46 -5.83 22.25 0.86
C PHE A 46 -6.09 22.75 -0.56
N ASP A 47 -5.68 21.99 -1.54
CA ASP A 47 -5.84 22.36 -2.95
C ASP A 47 -6.35 21.14 -3.72
N GLY A 48 -7.37 21.35 -4.52
CA GLY A 48 -7.91 20.31 -5.37
C GLY A 48 -8.82 19.32 -4.65
N GLU A 49 -9.11 18.24 -5.30
CA GLU A 49 -10.00 17.18 -4.80
C GLU A 49 -9.37 15.82 -5.04
N THR A 50 -9.78 14.83 -4.26
CA THR A 50 -9.41 13.44 -4.53
C THR A 50 -10.63 12.54 -4.41
N ARG A 51 -10.67 11.53 -5.27
CA ARG A 51 -11.68 10.47 -5.23
C ARG A 51 -11.22 9.31 -4.35
N PHE A 52 -9.96 9.32 -3.92
CA PHE A 52 -9.33 8.21 -3.23
C PHE A 52 -8.78 8.66 -1.88
N PRO A 53 -9.67 8.73 -0.86
CA PRO A 53 -9.31 9.36 0.42
C PRO A 53 -8.46 8.50 1.36
N ARG A 54 -8.28 7.21 1.04
CA ARG A 54 -7.48 6.33 1.90
C ARG A 54 -6.04 6.34 1.43
N ILE A 55 -5.14 6.92 2.24
CA ILE A 55 -3.71 7.03 1.90
C ILE A 55 -2.90 6.12 2.79
N ILE A 56 -2.06 5.29 2.16
CA ILE A 56 -1.17 4.37 2.88
C ILE A 56 0.23 4.57 2.31
N ILE A 57 1.20 4.70 3.19
CA ILE A 57 2.61 4.84 2.78
C ILE A 57 3.42 3.79 3.51
N LEU A 58 4.15 2.99 2.74
CA LEU A 58 5.08 1.99 3.25
C LEU A 58 6.50 2.42 2.95
N LYS A 59 7.43 2.01 3.80
CA LYS A 59 8.85 2.21 3.56
C LYS A 59 9.56 0.87 3.59
N PHE A 60 10.37 0.62 2.56
CA PHE A 60 11.25 -0.56 2.49
C PHE A 60 12.70 -0.09 2.52
N PRO A 61 13.64 -0.97 2.93
CA PRO A 61 15.05 -0.57 3.03
C PRO A 61 15.64 -0.06 1.72
N THR A 62 15.18 -0.58 0.58
CA THR A 62 15.62 -0.13 -0.75
C THR A 62 14.45 -0.14 -1.71
N TYR A 63 14.62 0.57 -2.81
CA TYR A 63 13.65 0.56 -3.91
C TYR A 63 13.46 -0.86 -4.46
N GLU A 64 14.57 -1.59 -4.60
CA GLU A 64 14.55 -2.97 -5.08
C GLU A 64 13.74 -3.89 -4.16
N LYS A 65 13.86 -3.70 -2.85
CA LYS A 65 13.08 -4.48 -1.88
C LYS A 65 11.57 -4.19 -1.99
N ALA A 66 11.21 -2.93 -2.22
CA ALA A 66 9.81 -2.56 -2.42
C ALA A 66 9.25 -3.24 -3.67
N LEU A 67 10.01 -3.24 -4.76
CA LEU A 67 9.61 -3.91 -5.99
C LEU A 67 9.51 -5.44 -5.78
N GLU A 68 10.46 -6.00 -5.05
CA GLU A 68 10.47 -7.44 -4.75
C GLU A 68 9.19 -7.84 -4.00
N TRP A 69 8.81 -7.06 -2.99
CA TRP A 69 7.57 -7.30 -2.26
C TRP A 69 6.35 -7.22 -3.19
N TYR A 70 6.25 -6.14 -3.97
CA TYR A 70 5.08 -5.91 -4.81
C TYR A 70 4.92 -7.01 -5.87
N ASN A 71 6.03 -7.51 -6.40
CA ASN A 71 6.02 -8.52 -7.46
C ASN A 71 6.16 -9.95 -6.94
N SER A 72 6.17 -10.15 -5.61
CA SER A 72 6.35 -11.48 -5.03
C SER A 72 5.14 -12.39 -5.31
N GLU A 73 5.42 -13.69 -5.39
CA GLU A 73 4.37 -14.68 -5.53
C GLU A 73 3.43 -14.67 -4.33
N GLU A 74 3.97 -14.40 -3.15
CA GLU A 74 3.19 -14.35 -1.91
C GLU A 74 2.16 -13.22 -1.92
N TYR A 75 2.49 -12.10 -2.55
CA TYR A 75 1.59 -10.95 -2.60
C TYR A 75 0.48 -11.11 -3.63
N LYS A 76 0.67 -11.90 -4.68
CA LYS A 76 -0.31 -12.02 -5.75
C LYS A 76 -1.74 -12.30 -5.29
N PRO A 77 -2.00 -13.33 -4.48
CA PRO A 77 -3.37 -13.57 -4.03
C PRO A 77 -3.88 -12.50 -3.06
N ILE A 78 -2.99 -11.92 -2.28
CA ILE A 78 -3.33 -10.85 -1.34
C ILE A 78 -3.70 -9.59 -2.13
N LYS A 79 -2.89 -9.26 -3.14
CA LYS A 79 -3.14 -8.12 -4.03
C LYS A 79 -4.51 -8.24 -4.70
N GLN A 80 -4.90 -9.44 -5.10
CA GLN A 80 -6.19 -9.65 -5.75
C GLN A 80 -7.36 -9.26 -4.84
N ILE A 81 -7.24 -9.53 -3.54
CA ILE A 81 -8.27 -9.11 -2.57
C ILE A 81 -8.41 -7.58 -2.59
N ARG A 82 -7.29 -6.87 -2.62
CA ARG A 82 -7.31 -5.40 -2.69
C ARG A 82 -7.94 -4.92 -4.00
N LEU A 83 -7.54 -5.51 -5.12
CA LEU A 83 -8.06 -5.13 -6.43
C LEU A 83 -9.57 -5.35 -6.55
N ASP A 84 -10.06 -6.42 -5.95
CA ASP A 84 -11.50 -6.76 -6.01
C ASP A 84 -12.35 -5.88 -5.11
N ASN A 85 -11.76 -5.23 -4.10
CA ASN A 85 -12.52 -4.54 -3.07
C ASN A 85 -12.14 -3.08 -2.89
N SER A 86 -11.41 -2.51 -3.84
CA SER A 86 -11.02 -1.11 -3.80
C SER A 86 -10.73 -0.59 -5.20
N GLU A 87 -10.68 0.74 -5.30
CA GLU A 87 -10.28 1.46 -6.51
C GLU A 87 -9.17 2.43 -6.14
N GLY A 88 -8.32 2.76 -7.10
CA GLY A 88 -7.30 3.77 -6.87
C GLY A 88 -5.97 3.41 -7.50
N THR A 89 -4.91 3.99 -6.95
CA THR A 89 -3.56 3.81 -7.47
C THR A 89 -2.64 3.25 -6.40
N ASN A 90 -1.63 2.52 -6.84
CA ASN A 90 -0.60 1.99 -5.98
C ASN A 90 0.72 2.17 -6.73
N SER A 91 1.65 2.89 -6.14
CA SER A 91 2.91 3.24 -6.80
C SER A 91 4.10 2.85 -5.93
N VAL A 92 5.19 2.47 -6.58
CA VAL A 92 6.46 2.25 -5.89
C VAL A 92 7.40 3.35 -6.37
N ILE A 93 8.01 4.09 -5.43
CA ILE A 93 8.85 5.22 -5.78
C ILE A 93 10.17 5.13 -4.99
N LYS A 94 11.26 5.51 -5.67
CA LYS A 94 12.58 5.52 -5.05
C LYS A 94 12.77 6.82 -4.26
N GLY A 95 13.29 6.71 -3.04
CA GLY A 95 13.66 7.85 -2.23
C GLY A 95 14.96 8.50 -2.71
N ILE A 96 15.30 9.58 -2.06
CA ILE A 96 16.54 10.33 -2.37
C ILE A 96 17.75 9.77 -1.66
#